data_47f98b9000e620f85c81f21494870c7c
#
_entry.id   47f98b9000e620f85c81f21494870c7c
#
_cell.length_a   1.000
_cell.length_b   1.000
_cell.length_c   1.000
_cell.angle_alpha   90.00
_cell.angle_beta   90.00
_cell.angle_gamma   90.00
#
_symmetry.space_group_name_H-M   'P 1'
#
loop_
_entity.id
_entity.type
_entity.pdbx_description
1 polymer ?
#
loop_
_entity_poly.entity_id
_entity_poly.type
_entity_poly.pdbx_seq_one_letter_code
_entity_poly.pdbx_strand_id
1 'polypeptide(L)'
;GALLRHAEDTSLTLFQAADAMDLIRRNGTLYLYSDTKTRMAAKDDIARRRDQGMSISEVKAEDVRELEPTLAPIFASGILYNDGFQLRDPQQAVLRLVNRFAADGGEIVCDRVQSIEPAGLDQVRVHLSGSTRVFKDVVIAAGAWSTRIEGPVIDRLPLDTERGYHVMFPDDASALSRPVGLADAGLYL
;
A
#
# COMPACT_ATOMS: atom_id res chain seq x y z
N GLY A 1 -9.17 12.52 0.44
CA GLY A 1 -10.60 12.31 0.58
C GLY A 1 -10.99 11.76 1.95
N ALA A 2 -12.30 11.71 2.26
CA ALA A 2 -12.80 11.30 3.58
C ALA A 2 -12.35 9.88 4.01
N LEU A 3 -12.31 8.94 3.08
CA LEU A 3 -11.86 7.57 3.35
C LEU A 3 -10.40 7.48 3.83
N LEU A 4 -9.50 8.26 3.24
CA LEU A 4 -8.08 8.18 3.57
C LEU A 4 -7.73 8.78 4.95
N ARG A 5 -8.58 9.64 5.51
CA ARG A 5 -8.34 10.20 6.86
C ARG A 5 -8.34 9.14 7.96
N HIS A 6 -9.09 8.08 7.77
CA HIS A 6 -9.23 6.99 8.74
C HIS A 6 -8.37 5.77 8.41
N ALA A 7 -7.67 5.78 7.26
CA ALA A 7 -6.97 4.60 6.77
C ALA A 7 -5.88 4.13 7.75
N GLU A 8 -5.09 5.04 8.29
CA GLU A 8 -4.00 4.70 9.21
C GLU A 8 -4.55 4.09 10.50
N ASP A 9 -5.41 4.82 11.22
CA ASP A 9 -5.95 4.38 12.50
C ASP A 9 -6.71 3.05 12.39
N THR A 10 -7.51 2.90 11.32
CA THR A 10 -8.26 1.67 11.07
C THR A 10 -7.33 0.51 10.76
N SER A 11 -6.28 0.73 9.95
CA SER A 11 -5.30 -0.31 9.63
C SER A 11 -4.54 -0.75 10.88
N LEU A 12 -4.12 0.19 11.73
CA LEU A 12 -3.43 -0.13 12.98
C LEU A 12 -4.33 -0.94 13.94
N THR A 13 -5.61 -0.58 14.03
CA THR A 13 -6.58 -1.35 14.81
C THR A 13 -6.69 -2.79 14.31
N LEU A 14 -6.75 -2.99 12.99
CA LEU A 14 -6.78 -4.33 12.39
C LEU A 14 -5.49 -5.11 12.64
N PHE A 15 -4.32 -4.49 12.49
CA PHE A 15 -3.03 -5.13 12.76
C PHE A 15 -2.87 -5.49 14.25
N GLN A 16 -3.35 -4.64 15.14
CA GLN A 16 -3.37 -4.94 16.56
C GLN A 16 -4.28 -6.14 16.87
N ALA A 17 -5.49 -6.19 16.29
CA ALA A 17 -6.40 -7.31 16.44
C ALA A 17 -5.83 -8.63 15.89
N ALA A 18 -5.00 -8.56 14.86
CA ALA A 18 -4.34 -9.70 14.21
C ALA A 18 -2.97 -10.06 14.81
N ASP A 19 -2.56 -9.42 15.91
CA ASP A 19 -1.24 -9.59 16.53
C ASP A 19 -0.08 -9.37 15.54
N ALA A 20 -0.20 -8.31 14.71
CA ALA A 20 0.74 -7.99 13.63
C ALA A 20 1.49 -6.66 13.81
N MET A 21 1.48 -6.08 15.02
CA MET A 21 2.13 -4.80 15.30
C MET A 21 3.66 -4.85 15.22
N ASP A 22 4.27 -6.02 15.44
CA ASP A 22 5.70 -6.27 15.27
C ASP A 22 6.18 -6.12 13.82
N LEU A 23 5.27 -6.25 12.85
CA LEU A 23 5.54 -6.07 11.43
C LEU A 23 5.56 -4.59 10.99
N ILE A 24 5.12 -3.68 11.86
CA ILE A 24 5.01 -2.25 11.56
C ILE A 24 6.32 -1.52 11.87
N ARG A 25 6.72 -0.65 10.95
CA ARG A 25 7.81 0.32 11.12
C ARG A 25 7.27 1.73 10.91
N ARG A 26 7.65 2.64 11.81
CA ARG A 26 7.28 4.07 11.76
C ARG A 26 8.54 4.94 11.75
N ASN A 27 9.28 4.89 10.68
CA ASN A 27 10.53 5.66 10.49
C ASN A 27 10.49 6.53 9.23
N GLY A 28 9.30 6.75 8.71
CA GLY A 28 9.05 7.61 7.55
C GLY A 28 9.52 6.99 6.24
N THR A 29 9.40 7.78 5.16
CA THR A 29 9.87 7.44 3.82
C THR A 29 10.77 8.57 3.31
N LEU A 30 11.96 8.23 2.87
CA LEU A 30 12.96 9.18 2.40
C LEU A 30 12.96 9.23 0.86
N TYR A 31 12.68 10.39 0.27
CA TYR A 31 12.84 10.64 -1.16
C TYR A 31 14.12 11.42 -1.41
N LEU A 32 14.97 10.90 -2.28
CA LEU A 32 16.27 11.47 -2.62
C LEU A 32 16.28 12.09 -4.02
N TYR A 33 17.00 13.17 -4.16
CA TYR A 33 17.18 13.94 -5.38
C TYR A 33 18.66 14.06 -5.69
N SER A 34 19.05 13.67 -6.91
CA SER A 34 20.46 13.75 -7.36
C SER A 34 20.91 15.18 -7.61
N ASP A 35 19.98 16.08 -7.96
CA ASP A 35 20.28 17.47 -8.26
C ASP A 35 19.19 18.45 -7.79
N THR A 36 19.56 19.73 -7.79
CA THR A 36 18.66 20.82 -7.40
C THR A 36 17.49 21.01 -8.38
N LYS A 37 17.67 20.71 -9.66
CA LYS A 37 16.63 20.92 -10.69
C LYS A 37 15.46 19.97 -10.43
N THR A 38 15.75 18.70 -10.23
CA THR A 38 14.71 17.68 -9.93
C THR A 38 14.04 17.96 -8.60
N ARG A 39 14.80 18.39 -7.59
CA ARG A 39 14.22 18.83 -6.30
C ARG A 39 13.29 20.03 -6.47
N MET A 40 13.65 21.02 -7.29
CA MET A 40 12.81 22.19 -7.56
C MET A 40 11.54 21.82 -8.33
N ALA A 41 11.60 20.88 -9.26
CA ALA A 41 10.41 20.39 -9.97
C ALA A 41 9.37 19.75 -9.03
N ALA A 42 9.80 19.16 -7.92
CA ALA A 42 8.92 18.57 -6.91
C ALA A 42 8.34 19.59 -5.90
N LYS A 43 8.76 20.87 -5.96
CA LYS A 43 8.45 21.90 -4.96
C LYS A 43 6.94 22.04 -4.71
N ASP A 44 6.15 22.16 -5.76
CA ASP A 44 4.73 22.42 -5.67
C ASP A 44 3.96 21.21 -5.14
N ASP A 45 4.38 20.00 -5.48
CA ASP A 45 3.82 18.76 -4.95
C ASP A 45 4.10 18.63 -3.44
N ILE A 46 5.32 18.92 -3.02
CA ILE A 46 5.71 18.89 -1.61
C ILE A 46 4.94 19.95 -0.81
N ALA A 47 4.80 21.17 -1.35
CA ALA A 47 4.02 22.23 -0.72
C ALA A 47 2.56 21.82 -0.54
N ARG A 48 1.93 21.29 -1.59
CA ARG A 48 0.55 20.79 -1.56
C ARG A 48 0.36 19.70 -0.51
N ARG A 49 1.29 18.75 -0.38
CA ARG A 49 1.23 17.69 0.63
C ARG A 49 1.36 18.24 2.04
N ARG A 50 2.23 19.22 2.25
CA ARG A 50 2.38 19.94 3.54
C ARG A 50 1.11 20.68 3.91
N ASP A 51 0.46 21.36 2.95
CA ASP A 51 -0.82 22.05 3.14
C ASP A 51 -1.97 21.08 3.47
N GLN A 52 -1.86 19.82 3.02
CA GLN A 52 -2.78 18.74 3.37
C GLN A 52 -2.51 18.12 4.76
N GLY A 53 -1.54 18.65 5.50
CA GLY A 53 -1.22 18.23 6.86
C GLY A 53 -0.15 17.14 6.98
N MET A 54 0.53 16.78 5.89
CA MET A 54 1.64 15.82 5.99
C MET A 54 2.84 16.43 6.70
N SER A 55 3.42 15.70 7.63
CA SER A 55 4.67 16.06 8.29
C SER A 55 5.85 15.77 7.38
N ILE A 56 6.53 16.84 6.95
CA ILE A 56 7.60 16.77 5.95
C ILE A 56 8.82 17.53 6.45
N SER A 57 9.96 16.84 6.48
CA SER A 57 11.29 17.40 6.80
C SER A 57 12.14 17.50 5.54
N GLU A 58 12.83 18.61 5.38
CA GLU A 58 13.86 18.75 4.35
C GLU A 58 15.18 18.16 4.86
N VAL A 59 15.83 17.36 4.03
CA VAL A 59 17.06 16.64 4.38
C VAL A 59 18.19 17.14 3.46
N LYS A 60 19.26 17.60 4.03
CA LYS A 60 20.45 17.99 3.28
C LYS A 60 21.31 16.76 2.94
N ALA A 61 22.23 16.91 1.98
CA ALA A 61 23.13 15.84 1.56
C ALA A 61 23.92 15.21 2.74
N GLU A 62 24.35 16.02 3.67
CA GLU A 62 25.06 15.59 4.90
C GLU A 62 24.18 14.75 5.81
N ASP A 63 22.91 15.16 5.99
CA ASP A 63 21.95 14.49 6.87
C ASP A 63 21.49 13.14 6.28
N VAL A 64 21.51 12.98 4.94
CA VAL A 64 21.18 11.70 4.27
C VAL A 64 22.07 10.57 4.79
N ARG A 65 23.37 10.84 5.00
CA ARG A 65 24.33 9.85 5.50
C ARG A 65 24.12 9.49 6.95
N GLU A 66 23.58 10.41 7.76
CA GLU A 66 23.22 10.12 9.14
C GLU A 66 21.96 9.26 9.21
N LEU A 67 20.99 9.54 8.33
CA LEU A 67 19.72 8.79 8.24
C LEU A 67 19.92 7.38 7.68
N GLU A 68 20.74 7.25 6.62
CA GLU A 68 21.00 5.99 5.90
C GLU A 68 22.48 5.88 5.53
N PRO A 69 23.33 5.42 6.46
CA PRO A 69 24.79 5.40 6.31
C PRO A 69 25.31 4.55 5.15
N THR A 70 24.51 3.58 4.69
CA THR A 70 24.87 2.63 3.62
C THR A 70 24.62 3.18 2.22
N LEU A 71 23.91 4.30 2.09
CA LEU A 71 23.69 4.93 0.79
C LEU A 71 24.96 5.61 0.28
N ALA A 72 25.19 5.51 -1.03
CA ALA A 72 26.26 6.24 -1.70
C ALA A 72 26.04 7.76 -1.59
N PRO A 73 27.09 8.57 -1.41
CA PRO A 73 27.00 10.02 -1.23
C PRO A 73 26.82 10.77 -2.58
N ILE A 74 25.82 10.36 -3.34
CA ILE A 74 25.55 10.90 -4.69
C ILE A 74 24.32 11.81 -4.75
N PHE A 75 23.63 12.01 -3.61
CA PHE A 75 22.40 12.79 -3.56
C PHE A 75 22.66 14.21 -3.07
N ALA A 76 22.03 15.18 -3.72
CA ALA A 76 22.14 16.59 -3.36
C ALA A 76 21.22 16.99 -2.20
N SER A 77 20.08 16.33 -2.06
CA SER A 77 19.11 16.58 -0.99
C SER A 77 18.08 15.46 -0.88
N GLY A 78 17.30 15.48 0.18
CA GLY A 78 16.17 14.57 0.39
C GLY A 78 14.95 15.28 0.96
N ILE A 79 13.84 14.56 0.92
CA ILE A 79 12.60 14.88 1.62
C ILE A 79 12.21 13.67 2.44
N LEU A 80 12.07 13.84 3.73
CA LEU A 80 11.57 12.83 4.64
C LEU A 80 10.08 13.09 4.93
N TYR A 81 9.23 12.17 4.52
CA TYR A 81 7.84 12.10 4.93
C TYR A 81 7.79 11.35 6.25
N ASN A 82 7.52 12.07 7.35
CA ASN A 82 7.60 11.53 8.70
C ASN A 82 6.40 10.66 9.07
N ASP A 83 5.26 10.91 8.43
CA ASP A 83 4.00 10.23 8.70
C ASP A 83 3.90 8.88 8.00
N GLY A 84 2.97 8.08 8.50
CA GLY A 84 2.67 6.78 7.94
C GLY A 84 3.49 5.65 8.54
N PHE A 85 3.25 4.46 8.04
CA PHE A 85 3.97 3.25 8.42
C PHE A 85 4.22 2.36 7.21
N GLN A 86 5.18 1.48 7.35
CA GLN A 86 5.49 0.42 6.39
C GLN A 86 5.37 -0.95 7.05
N LEU A 87 5.13 -1.96 6.26
CA LEU A 87 5.16 -3.36 6.68
C LEU A 87 6.52 -3.97 6.31
N ARG A 88 7.16 -4.61 7.29
CA ARG A 88 8.40 -5.36 7.05
C ARG A 88 8.16 -6.59 6.17
N ASP A 89 7.01 -7.22 6.37
CA ASP A 89 6.60 -8.42 5.65
C ASP A 89 5.10 -8.32 5.35
N PRO A 90 4.73 -7.80 4.15
CA PRO A 90 3.33 -7.68 3.74
C PRO A 90 2.61 -9.03 3.65
N GLN A 91 3.33 -10.11 3.30
CA GLN A 91 2.75 -11.44 3.19
C GLN A 91 2.34 -11.96 4.58
N GLN A 92 3.22 -11.84 5.57
CA GLN A 92 2.91 -12.23 6.94
C GLN A 92 1.78 -11.39 7.53
N ALA A 93 1.73 -10.09 7.21
CA ALA A 93 0.64 -9.23 7.65
C ALA A 93 -0.71 -9.72 7.13
N VAL A 94 -0.80 -10.06 5.84
CA VAL A 94 -2.02 -10.62 5.23
C VAL A 94 -2.37 -11.97 5.87
N LEU A 95 -1.40 -12.86 6.07
CA LEU A 95 -1.63 -14.17 6.69
C LEU A 95 -2.19 -14.04 8.12
N ARG A 96 -1.66 -13.13 8.92
CA ARG A 96 -2.17 -12.88 10.29
C ARG A 96 -3.58 -12.32 10.27
N LEU A 97 -3.92 -11.40 9.35
CA LEU A 97 -5.28 -10.89 9.17
C LEU A 97 -6.25 -12.00 8.76
N VAL A 98 -5.86 -12.86 7.83
CA VAL A 98 -6.65 -14.01 7.38
C VAL A 98 -6.90 -15.00 8.52
N ASN A 99 -5.87 -15.31 9.30
CA ASN A 99 -6.00 -16.21 10.46
C ASN A 99 -6.90 -15.61 11.54
N ARG A 100 -6.79 -14.30 11.78
CA ARG A 100 -7.68 -13.60 12.70
C ARG A 100 -9.13 -13.64 12.22
N PHE A 101 -9.38 -13.36 10.95
CA PHE A 101 -10.71 -13.45 10.35
C PHE A 101 -11.34 -14.85 10.51
N ALA A 102 -10.55 -15.90 10.26
CA ALA A 102 -11.02 -17.27 10.45
C ALA A 102 -11.30 -17.59 11.92
N ALA A 103 -10.47 -17.13 12.85
CA ALA A 103 -10.66 -17.29 14.28
C ALA A 103 -11.93 -16.58 14.81
N ASP A 104 -12.29 -15.46 14.19
CA ASP A 104 -13.51 -14.72 14.49
C ASP A 104 -14.77 -15.34 13.83
N GLY A 105 -14.66 -16.51 13.18
CA GLY A 105 -15.75 -17.25 12.55
C GLY A 105 -15.97 -16.92 11.07
N GLY A 106 -15.06 -16.19 10.44
CA GLY A 106 -15.10 -15.92 9.00
C GLY A 106 -14.81 -17.18 8.17
N GLU A 107 -15.51 -17.34 7.07
CA GLU A 107 -15.32 -18.44 6.11
C GLU A 107 -14.39 -17.97 4.97
N ILE A 108 -13.35 -18.75 4.68
CA ILE A 108 -12.45 -18.52 3.55
C ILE A 108 -12.75 -19.58 2.49
N VAL A 109 -13.10 -19.11 1.29
CA VAL A 109 -13.43 -19.99 0.16
C VAL A 109 -12.40 -19.76 -0.94
N CYS A 110 -11.60 -20.79 -1.24
CA CYS A 110 -10.66 -20.79 -2.34
C CYS A 110 -11.37 -21.17 -3.65
N ASP A 111 -12.05 -20.20 -4.27
CA ASP A 111 -12.72 -20.40 -5.55
C ASP A 111 -12.65 -19.13 -6.41
N ARG A 112 -12.97 -19.27 -7.68
CA ARG A 112 -13.03 -18.15 -8.61
C ARG A 112 -14.45 -17.59 -8.67
N VAL A 113 -14.59 -16.29 -8.42
CA VAL A 113 -15.82 -15.56 -8.74
C VAL A 113 -15.87 -15.32 -10.26
N GLN A 114 -16.92 -15.81 -10.89
CA GLN A 114 -17.16 -15.66 -12.34
C GLN A 114 -17.99 -14.42 -12.61
N SER A 115 -19.12 -14.29 -11.90
CA SER A 115 -20.02 -13.16 -12.06
C SER A 115 -20.74 -12.78 -10.77
N ILE A 116 -21.24 -11.56 -10.76
CA ILE A 116 -22.12 -11.05 -9.71
C ILE A 116 -23.35 -10.40 -10.34
N GLU A 117 -24.53 -10.62 -9.73
CA GLU A 117 -25.77 -10.02 -10.17
C GLU A 117 -26.70 -9.68 -9.01
N PRO A 118 -27.63 -8.74 -9.17
CA PRO A 118 -28.67 -8.52 -8.17
C PRO A 118 -29.53 -9.78 -7.95
N ALA A 119 -29.87 -10.05 -6.68
CA ALA A 119 -30.72 -11.16 -6.26
C ALA A 119 -31.91 -10.61 -5.45
N GLY A 120 -32.84 -9.96 -6.12
CA GLY A 120 -33.95 -9.23 -5.50
C GLY A 120 -33.55 -7.78 -5.16
N LEU A 121 -34.20 -7.18 -4.15
CA LEU A 121 -34.02 -5.75 -3.83
C LEU A 121 -32.75 -5.48 -2.99
N ASP A 122 -32.37 -6.39 -2.07
CA ASP A 122 -31.35 -6.16 -1.06
C ASP A 122 -30.29 -7.27 -1.01
N GLN A 123 -30.11 -8.01 -2.08
CA GLN A 123 -29.15 -9.12 -2.11
C GLN A 123 -28.35 -9.14 -3.41
N VAL A 124 -27.19 -9.75 -3.34
CA VAL A 124 -26.27 -9.96 -4.45
C VAL A 124 -25.98 -11.44 -4.57
N ARG A 125 -26.16 -11.98 -5.77
CA ARG A 125 -25.80 -13.34 -6.11
C ARG A 125 -24.37 -13.35 -6.67
N VAL A 126 -23.57 -14.27 -6.16
CA VAL A 126 -22.17 -14.49 -6.56
C VAL A 126 -22.06 -15.88 -7.16
N HIS A 127 -21.69 -15.94 -8.41
CA HIS A 127 -21.43 -17.19 -9.12
C HIS A 127 -19.96 -17.56 -9.01
N LEU A 128 -19.71 -18.72 -8.44
CA LEU A 128 -18.41 -19.35 -8.29
C LEU A 128 -18.21 -20.43 -9.36
N SER A 129 -17.02 -21.03 -9.44
CA SER A 129 -16.74 -22.07 -10.45
C SER A 129 -17.63 -23.31 -10.30
N GLY A 130 -18.02 -23.67 -9.08
CA GLY A 130 -18.81 -24.87 -8.80
C GLY A 130 -20.08 -24.63 -7.99
N SER A 131 -20.40 -23.40 -7.63
CA SER A 131 -21.53 -23.08 -6.75
C SER A 131 -22.03 -21.65 -6.92
N THR A 132 -23.16 -21.36 -6.30
CA THR A 132 -23.74 -20.03 -6.25
C THR A 132 -24.06 -19.69 -4.82
N ARG A 133 -23.71 -18.48 -4.38
CA ARG A 133 -24.01 -17.97 -3.04
C ARG A 133 -24.73 -16.64 -3.11
N VAL A 134 -25.53 -16.33 -2.12
CA VAL A 134 -26.27 -15.06 -2.02
C VAL A 134 -25.84 -14.35 -0.74
N PHE A 135 -25.53 -13.08 -0.86
CA PHE A 135 -25.09 -12.22 0.24
C PHE A 135 -25.93 -10.95 0.27
N LYS A 136 -25.96 -10.29 1.42
CA LYS A 136 -26.55 -8.96 1.54
C LYS A 136 -25.66 -7.91 0.88
N ASP A 137 -24.37 -7.94 1.18
CA ASP A 137 -23.37 -7.00 0.68
C ASP A 137 -22.16 -7.77 0.12
N VAL A 138 -21.58 -7.25 -0.95
CA VAL A 138 -20.39 -7.82 -1.57
C VAL A 138 -19.37 -6.70 -1.82
N VAL A 139 -18.14 -6.91 -1.34
CA VAL A 139 -17.01 -6.01 -1.61
C VAL A 139 -16.09 -6.69 -2.62
N ILE A 140 -15.84 -6.02 -3.75
CA ILE A 140 -14.90 -6.48 -4.75
C ILE A 140 -13.54 -5.87 -4.44
N ALA A 141 -12.60 -6.70 -4.03
CA ALA A 141 -11.23 -6.32 -3.69
C ALA A 141 -10.19 -7.17 -4.46
N ALA A 142 -10.50 -7.51 -5.72
CA ALA A 142 -9.69 -8.39 -6.55
C ALA A 142 -8.59 -7.67 -7.35
N GLY A 143 -8.30 -6.40 -7.02
CA GLY A 143 -7.27 -5.62 -7.71
C GLY A 143 -7.50 -5.57 -9.22
N ALA A 144 -6.46 -5.77 -10.01
CA ALA A 144 -6.52 -5.78 -11.47
C ALA A 144 -7.43 -6.89 -12.06
N TRP A 145 -7.67 -7.97 -11.30
CA TRP A 145 -8.57 -9.05 -11.74
C TRP A 145 -10.05 -8.72 -11.54
N SER A 146 -10.39 -7.61 -10.89
CA SER A 146 -11.78 -7.18 -10.74
C SER A 146 -12.49 -7.07 -12.10
N THR A 147 -11.79 -6.65 -13.15
CA THR A 147 -12.34 -6.56 -14.52
C THR A 147 -12.66 -7.91 -15.18
N ARG A 148 -12.26 -9.02 -14.57
CA ARG A 148 -12.55 -10.38 -15.04
C ARG A 148 -13.81 -10.98 -14.41
N ILE A 149 -14.43 -10.26 -13.50
CA ILE A 149 -15.70 -10.64 -12.88
C ILE A 149 -16.80 -9.99 -13.71
N GLU A 150 -17.72 -10.77 -14.24
CA GLU A 150 -18.84 -10.26 -15.02
C GLU A 150 -19.89 -9.62 -14.08
N GLY A 151 -20.43 -8.48 -14.46
CA GLY A 151 -21.50 -7.84 -13.69
C GLY A 151 -21.73 -6.36 -14.02
N PRO A 152 -22.93 -5.85 -13.80
CA PRO A 152 -23.39 -4.55 -14.31
C PRO A 152 -22.63 -3.34 -13.74
N VAL A 153 -21.96 -3.50 -12.61
CA VAL A 153 -21.15 -2.42 -11.99
C VAL A 153 -19.71 -2.49 -12.49
N ILE A 154 -19.21 -3.69 -12.72
CA ILE A 154 -17.79 -3.93 -13.06
C ILE A 154 -17.49 -3.51 -14.48
N ASP A 155 -18.39 -3.75 -15.41
CA ASP A 155 -18.26 -3.39 -16.85
C ASP A 155 -18.05 -1.88 -17.08
N ARG A 156 -18.27 -1.06 -16.05
CA ARG A 156 -18.10 0.39 -16.08
C ARG A 156 -16.84 0.88 -15.37
N LEU A 157 -16.06 -0.01 -14.75
CA LEU A 157 -14.86 0.38 -14.02
C LEU A 157 -13.69 0.54 -14.99
N PRO A 158 -13.10 1.73 -15.10
CA PRO A 158 -11.93 1.98 -15.94
C PRO A 158 -10.66 1.50 -15.23
N LEU A 159 -10.54 0.18 -15.04
CA LEU A 159 -9.39 -0.45 -14.43
C LEU A 159 -8.46 -1.01 -15.49
N ASP A 160 -7.17 -0.75 -15.35
CA ASP A 160 -6.11 -1.33 -16.15
C ASP A 160 -4.99 -1.82 -15.25
N THR A 161 -4.03 -2.53 -15.83
CA THR A 161 -2.89 -3.10 -15.09
C THR A 161 -1.63 -2.32 -15.39
N GLU A 162 -0.92 -1.93 -14.34
CA GLU A 162 0.44 -1.42 -14.43
C GLU A 162 1.39 -2.44 -13.79
N ARG A 163 2.51 -2.72 -14.49
CA ARG A 163 3.50 -3.68 -13.98
C ARG A 163 4.57 -2.96 -13.18
N GLY A 164 4.70 -3.34 -11.91
CA GLY A 164 5.88 -3.05 -11.11
C GLY A 164 6.88 -4.20 -11.21
N TYR A 165 8.16 -3.86 -11.27
CA TYR A 165 9.25 -4.84 -11.21
C TYR A 165 10.01 -4.64 -9.92
N HIS A 166 10.42 -5.74 -9.27
CA HIS A 166 11.26 -5.67 -8.09
C HIS A 166 12.30 -6.79 -8.13
N VAL A 167 13.41 -6.53 -7.44
CA VAL A 167 14.46 -7.51 -7.18
C VAL A 167 14.57 -7.65 -5.67
N MET A 168 14.49 -8.86 -5.17
CA MET A 168 14.71 -9.16 -3.76
C MET A 168 16.17 -9.55 -3.55
N PHE A 169 16.78 -8.94 -2.54
CA PHE A 169 18.12 -9.30 -2.09
C PHE A 169 18.02 -10.19 -0.85
N PRO A 170 18.97 -11.10 -0.64
CA PRO A 170 19.05 -11.89 0.59
C PRO A 170 19.20 -11.02 1.85
N ASP A 171 18.90 -11.58 3.01
CA ASP A 171 18.69 -10.90 4.29
C ASP A 171 19.78 -9.93 4.76
N ASP A 172 21.01 -10.13 4.39
CA ASP A 172 22.13 -9.24 4.76
C ASP A 172 22.15 -7.93 3.97
N ALA A 173 21.31 -7.80 2.96
CA ALA A 173 21.18 -6.58 2.18
C ALA A 173 20.24 -5.54 2.80
N SER A 174 19.60 -5.83 3.94
CA SER A 174 18.70 -4.89 4.63
C SER A 174 19.46 -3.75 5.32
N ALA A 175 20.31 -3.09 4.56
CA ALA A 175 21.11 -1.98 5.02
C ALA A 175 20.30 -0.71 5.27
N LEU A 176 19.08 -0.63 4.75
CA LEU A 176 18.23 0.55 4.88
C LEU A 176 17.29 0.44 6.08
N SER A 177 17.18 1.53 6.83
CA SER A 177 16.30 1.60 7.99
C SER A 177 14.85 1.93 7.63
N ARG A 178 14.63 2.47 6.43
CA ARG A 178 13.34 2.95 5.91
C ARG A 178 13.25 2.79 4.40
N PRO A 179 12.06 2.91 3.79
CA PRO A 179 11.92 3.00 2.35
C PRO A 179 12.63 4.24 1.80
N VAL A 180 13.38 4.05 0.73
CA VAL A 180 14.07 5.13 0.03
C VAL A 180 13.57 5.19 -1.41
N GLY A 181 13.00 6.33 -1.80
CA GLY A 181 12.60 6.61 -3.16
C GLY A 181 13.67 7.43 -3.89
N LEU A 182 14.10 6.98 -5.06
CA LEU A 182 14.97 7.75 -5.95
C LEU A 182 14.10 8.51 -6.92
N ALA A 183 13.85 9.80 -6.63
CA ALA A 183 12.87 10.61 -7.33
C ALA A 183 13.17 10.75 -8.83
N ASP A 184 14.46 10.81 -9.18
CA ASP A 184 14.92 11.00 -10.56
C ASP A 184 14.77 9.73 -11.40
N ALA A 185 14.81 8.57 -10.77
CA ALA A 185 14.80 7.27 -11.43
C ALA A 185 13.45 6.54 -11.32
N GLY A 186 12.53 7.02 -10.48
CA GLY A 186 11.28 6.31 -10.20
C GLY A 186 11.50 4.93 -9.53
N LEU A 187 12.61 4.78 -8.80
CA LEU A 187 12.97 3.54 -8.11
C LEU A 187 12.70 3.67 -6.61
N TYR A 188 12.38 2.54 -6.00
CA TYR A 188 12.23 2.39 -4.56
C TYR A 188 13.13 1.27 -4.05
N LEU A 189 13.81 1.52 -2.93
CA LEU A 189 14.71 0.61 -2.24
C LEU A 189 14.13 0.25 -0.86
#